data_9f6396554e8423a6f5f44a26020576d6
#
_entry.id   9f6396554e8423a6f5f44a26020576d6
#
_cell.length_a   1.000
_cell.length_b   1.000
_cell.length_c   1.000
_cell.angle_alpha   90.00
_cell.angle_beta   90.00
_cell.angle_gamma   90.00
#
_symmetry.space_group_name_H-M   'P 1'
#
loop_
_entity.id
_entity.type
_entity.pdbx_description
1 polymer ?
#
loop_
_entity_poly.entity_id
_entity_poly.type
_entity_poly.pdbx_seq_one_letter_code
_entity_poly.pdbx_strand_id
1 'polypeptide(L)'
;KYLASAKEKGAIAYVAEKEYPEGEGLPAIIVNDEQKAMSLLGAAFYGYPQNDLFIIAITGTKGKTTTAYFADHILAQSTADHIALFSTLDRILGNKPEDKFKSDLTTPESLDLFHDMRVAVDNGMTHLVMEVSSQAYKKNRIYGLKYDVGIFLNISPDHIGRNEHPTFADSLHCKEQLLVNSAKCLINAETEKF
;
A
#
# COMPACT_ATOMS: atom_id res chain seq x y z
N LYS A 1 -13.79 -2.43 -21.43
CA LYS A 1 -15.07 -1.99 -20.81
C LYS A 1 -15.04 -0.54 -20.36
N TYR A 2 -13.93 -0.04 -19.79
CA TYR A 2 -13.85 1.31 -19.22
C TYR A 2 -13.21 2.34 -20.16
N LEU A 3 -12.54 1.93 -21.24
CA LEU A 3 -11.81 2.82 -22.14
C LEU A 3 -12.73 3.84 -22.85
N ALA A 4 -13.90 3.41 -23.32
CA ALA A 4 -14.87 4.33 -23.94
C ALA A 4 -15.30 5.43 -22.96
N SER A 5 -15.67 5.04 -21.72
CA SER A 5 -16.03 6.00 -20.67
C SER A 5 -14.87 6.91 -20.26
N ALA A 6 -13.64 6.41 -20.24
CA ALA A 6 -12.46 7.23 -19.97
C ALA A 6 -12.23 8.27 -21.07
N LYS A 7 -12.38 7.87 -22.33
CA LYS A 7 -12.29 8.77 -23.50
C LYS A 7 -13.35 9.87 -23.43
N GLU A 8 -14.60 9.53 -23.13
CA GLU A 8 -15.68 10.51 -22.94
C GLU A 8 -15.39 11.52 -21.82
N LYS A 9 -14.65 11.08 -20.77
CA LYS A 9 -14.19 11.92 -19.66
C LYS A 9 -12.89 12.68 -19.94
N GLY A 10 -12.38 12.63 -21.18
CA GLY A 10 -11.22 13.42 -21.61
C GLY A 10 -9.87 12.70 -21.46
N ALA A 11 -9.83 11.38 -21.30
CA ALA A 11 -8.56 10.65 -21.36
C ALA A 11 -7.90 10.86 -22.73
N ILE A 12 -6.61 11.17 -22.73
CA ILE A 12 -5.80 11.43 -23.93
C ILE A 12 -4.90 10.27 -24.33
N ALA A 13 -4.71 9.30 -23.43
CA ALA A 13 -3.93 8.08 -23.63
C ALA A 13 -4.38 7.03 -22.61
N TYR A 14 -3.94 5.78 -22.77
CA TYR A 14 -4.12 4.74 -21.78
C TYR A 14 -2.88 3.86 -21.64
N VAL A 15 -2.75 3.21 -20.49
CA VAL A 15 -1.68 2.24 -20.19
C VAL A 15 -2.29 0.86 -20.13
N ALA A 16 -1.69 -0.10 -20.81
CA ALA A 16 -2.19 -1.48 -20.86
C ALA A 16 -1.09 -2.49 -21.25
N GLU A 17 -1.33 -3.78 -21.04
CA GLU A 17 -0.42 -4.84 -21.49
C GLU A 17 -0.55 -5.14 -22.98
N LYS A 18 -1.60 -4.67 -23.60
CA LYS A 18 -1.85 -4.79 -25.05
C LYS A 18 -2.79 -3.69 -25.54
N GLU A 19 -2.82 -3.48 -26.82
CA GLU A 19 -3.82 -2.61 -27.42
C GLU A 19 -5.23 -3.23 -27.33
N TYR A 20 -6.21 -2.38 -27.11
CA TYR A 20 -7.63 -2.74 -27.06
C TYR A 20 -8.41 -2.01 -28.15
N PRO A 21 -9.31 -2.69 -28.90
CA PRO A 21 -10.14 -2.05 -29.93
C PRO A 21 -10.97 -0.88 -29.40
N GLU A 22 -11.44 -0.96 -28.15
CA GLU A 22 -12.20 0.09 -27.50
C GLU A 22 -11.39 1.36 -27.23
N GLY A 23 -10.07 1.28 -27.36
CA GLY A 23 -9.13 2.41 -27.28
C GLY A 23 -8.82 3.09 -28.61
N GLU A 24 -9.52 2.74 -29.70
CA GLU A 24 -9.27 3.32 -31.02
C GLU A 24 -9.25 4.85 -30.98
N GLY A 25 -8.18 5.44 -31.51
CA GLY A 25 -7.95 6.88 -31.50
C GLY A 25 -7.35 7.44 -30.20
N LEU A 26 -7.01 6.59 -29.23
CA LEU A 26 -6.20 6.95 -28.07
C LEU A 26 -4.82 6.28 -28.16
N PRO A 27 -3.71 7.02 -27.96
CA PRO A 27 -2.39 6.42 -27.83
C PRO A 27 -2.36 5.39 -26.69
N ALA A 28 -1.81 4.20 -26.94
CA ALA A 28 -1.59 3.17 -25.94
C ALA A 28 -0.13 3.15 -25.51
N ILE A 29 0.11 3.19 -24.21
CA ILE A 29 1.42 2.95 -23.61
C ILE A 29 1.44 1.48 -23.17
N ILE A 30 2.16 0.65 -23.91
CA ILE A 30 2.21 -0.80 -23.64
C ILE A 30 3.28 -1.10 -22.61
N VAL A 31 2.88 -1.82 -21.57
CA VAL A 31 3.72 -2.21 -20.43
C VAL A 31 3.64 -3.73 -20.21
N ASN A 32 4.62 -4.30 -19.53
CA ASN A 32 4.63 -5.73 -19.24
C ASN A 32 3.74 -6.14 -18.05
N ASP A 33 3.35 -5.18 -17.21
CA ASP A 33 2.55 -5.41 -15.99
C ASP A 33 1.82 -4.10 -15.64
N GLU A 34 0.51 -4.08 -15.85
CA GLU A 34 -0.34 -2.90 -15.60
C GLU A 34 -0.34 -2.49 -14.13
N GLN A 35 -0.29 -3.46 -13.20
CA GLN A 35 -0.36 -3.20 -11.77
C GLN A 35 0.93 -2.53 -11.28
N LYS A 36 2.09 -3.01 -11.75
CA LYS A 36 3.37 -2.37 -11.47
C LYS A 36 3.44 -0.98 -12.05
N ALA A 37 3.01 -0.83 -13.30
CA ALA A 37 2.96 0.48 -13.96
C ALA A 37 2.06 1.46 -13.19
N MET A 38 0.87 1.01 -12.72
CA MET A 38 -0.05 1.83 -11.93
C MET A 38 0.57 2.31 -10.63
N SER A 39 1.33 1.44 -9.93
CA SER A 39 2.02 1.83 -8.70
C SER A 39 3.09 2.89 -8.95
N LEU A 40 3.93 2.70 -9.97
CA LEU A 40 4.99 3.66 -10.32
C LEU A 40 4.42 4.99 -10.83
N LEU A 41 3.38 4.94 -11.65
CA LEU A 41 2.70 6.13 -12.14
C LEU A 41 2.00 6.90 -11.03
N GLY A 42 1.35 6.20 -10.09
CA GLY A 42 0.75 6.80 -8.90
C GLY A 42 1.78 7.53 -8.05
N ALA A 43 2.91 6.88 -7.76
CA ALA A 43 4.00 7.53 -7.03
C ALA A 43 4.50 8.79 -7.72
N ALA A 44 4.74 8.73 -9.03
CA ALA A 44 5.24 9.87 -9.81
C ALA A 44 4.19 11.00 -9.91
N PHE A 45 2.92 10.67 -10.15
CA PHE A 45 1.84 11.64 -10.29
C PHE A 45 1.63 12.46 -9.01
N TYR A 46 1.75 11.82 -7.85
CA TYR A 46 1.63 12.47 -6.54
C TYR A 46 2.97 12.99 -6.00
N GLY A 47 4.02 13.07 -6.84
CA GLY A 47 5.30 13.69 -6.48
C GLY A 47 6.14 12.88 -5.49
N TYR A 48 6.03 11.54 -5.52
CA TYR A 48 6.79 10.62 -4.67
C TYR A 48 6.63 10.89 -3.16
N PRO A 49 5.40 10.98 -2.63
CA PRO A 49 5.16 11.36 -1.23
C PRO A 49 5.77 10.39 -0.21
N GLN A 50 6.05 9.15 -0.61
CA GLN A 50 6.74 8.17 0.23
C GLN A 50 8.17 8.59 0.60
N ASN A 51 8.80 9.52 -0.13
CA ASN A 51 10.13 10.01 0.18
C ASN A 51 10.13 11.09 1.28
N ASP A 52 8.96 11.65 1.57
CA ASP A 52 8.76 12.70 2.57
C ASP A 52 8.26 12.13 3.92
N LEU A 53 8.06 10.81 4.00
CA LEU A 53 7.52 10.12 5.16
C LEU A 53 8.52 9.07 5.69
N PHE A 54 8.67 8.99 7.01
CA PHE A 54 9.29 7.84 7.67
C PHE A 54 8.23 6.74 7.80
N ILE A 55 8.41 5.63 7.07
CA ILE A 55 7.36 4.61 6.91
C ILE A 55 7.65 3.38 7.75
N ILE A 56 6.70 3.05 8.63
CA ILE A 56 6.68 1.81 9.42
C ILE A 56 5.59 0.91 8.86
N ALA A 57 5.98 -0.20 8.25
CA ALA A 57 5.10 -1.15 7.62
C ALA A 57 4.94 -2.42 8.47
N ILE A 58 3.72 -2.89 8.62
CA ILE A 58 3.39 -4.02 9.50
C ILE A 58 2.69 -5.11 8.71
N THR A 59 3.24 -6.32 8.74
CA THR A 59 2.61 -7.51 8.15
C THR A 59 2.46 -8.64 9.16
N GLY A 60 1.63 -9.59 8.84
CA GLY A 60 1.33 -10.77 9.65
C GLY A 60 -0.05 -11.33 9.30
N THR A 61 -0.34 -12.52 9.78
CA THR A 61 -1.68 -13.09 9.64
C THR A 61 -2.65 -12.39 10.59
N LYS A 62 -2.27 -12.20 11.85
CA LYS A 62 -3.09 -11.56 12.89
C LYS A 62 -2.31 -10.46 13.60
N GLY A 63 -3.04 -9.54 14.23
CA GLY A 63 -2.46 -8.51 15.08
C GLY A 63 -1.97 -7.25 14.38
N LYS A 64 -2.02 -7.16 13.04
CA LYS A 64 -1.57 -5.98 12.28
C LYS A 64 -2.23 -4.69 12.77
N THR A 65 -3.56 -4.66 12.80
CA THR A 65 -4.34 -3.48 13.19
C THR A 65 -4.03 -3.06 14.62
N THR A 66 -4.02 -4.00 15.56
CA THR A 66 -3.68 -3.72 16.97
C THR A 66 -2.29 -3.13 17.10
N THR A 67 -1.29 -3.73 16.43
CA THR A 67 0.08 -3.24 16.45
C THR A 67 0.22 -1.88 15.79
N ALA A 68 -0.52 -1.64 14.69
CA ALA A 68 -0.52 -0.36 13.99
C ALA A 68 -1.04 0.78 14.90
N TYR A 69 -2.14 0.56 15.62
CA TYR A 69 -2.67 1.55 16.57
C TYR A 69 -1.76 1.78 17.79
N PHE A 70 -1.11 0.72 18.30
CA PHE A 70 -0.11 0.91 19.37
C PHE A 70 1.10 1.69 18.87
N ALA A 71 1.62 1.38 17.68
CA ALA A 71 2.75 2.11 17.09
C ALA A 71 2.39 3.58 16.84
N ASP A 72 1.23 3.85 16.26
CA ASP A 72 0.68 5.19 16.05
C ASP A 72 0.62 5.96 17.37
N HIS A 73 -0.02 5.41 18.39
CA HIS A 73 -0.17 6.08 19.68
C HIS A 73 1.17 6.37 20.39
N ILE A 74 2.11 5.42 20.33
CA ILE A 74 3.45 5.59 20.94
C ILE A 74 4.23 6.67 20.20
N LEU A 75 4.21 6.65 18.87
CA LEU A 75 4.95 7.57 18.03
C LEU A 75 4.35 8.98 18.03
N ALA A 76 3.04 9.11 18.18
CA ALA A 76 2.36 10.41 18.29
C ALA A 76 3.00 11.28 19.38
N GLN A 77 3.40 10.68 20.51
CA GLN A 77 4.05 11.40 21.62
C GLN A 77 5.45 11.93 21.23
N SER A 78 6.19 11.20 20.40
CA SER A 78 7.55 11.60 19.99
C SER A 78 7.58 12.45 18.74
N THR A 79 6.52 12.42 17.92
CA THR A 79 6.40 13.16 16.68
C THR A 79 5.52 14.40 16.80
N ALA A 80 5.06 14.76 18.01
CA ALA A 80 4.12 15.84 18.25
C ALA A 80 2.85 15.70 17.38
N ASP A 81 2.28 14.48 17.33
CA ASP A 81 1.12 14.10 16.52
C ASP A 81 1.29 14.24 14.99
N HIS A 82 2.53 14.32 14.48
CA HIS A 82 2.80 14.37 13.04
C HIS A 82 2.91 12.95 12.44
N ILE A 83 1.90 12.12 12.67
CA ILE A 83 1.85 10.72 12.23
C ILE A 83 0.55 10.43 11.50
N ALA A 84 0.65 9.74 10.36
CA ALA A 84 -0.47 9.19 9.61
C ALA A 84 -0.63 7.70 9.90
N LEU A 85 -1.85 7.19 9.79
CA LEU A 85 -2.17 5.78 9.99
C LEU A 85 -2.98 5.23 8.82
N PHE A 86 -2.49 4.15 8.18
CA PHE A 86 -3.21 3.38 7.18
C PHE A 86 -3.49 1.98 7.73
N SER A 87 -4.71 1.77 8.18
CA SER A 87 -5.12 0.51 8.79
C SER A 87 -6.33 -0.13 8.09
N THR A 88 -6.68 -1.33 8.52
CA THR A 88 -7.91 -2.02 8.08
C THR A 88 -9.18 -1.26 8.49
N LEU A 89 -9.14 -0.53 9.60
CA LEU A 89 -10.30 0.17 10.14
C LEU A 89 -10.38 1.61 9.63
N ASP A 90 -9.29 2.35 9.77
CA ASP A 90 -9.26 3.79 9.50
C ASP A 90 -8.09 4.18 8.60
N ARG A 91 -8.28 5.27 7.86
CA ARG A 91 -7.26 6.15 7.30
C ARG A 91 -7.21 7.43 8.12
N ILE A 92 -6.03 7.77 8.62
CA ILE A 92 -5.78 9.03 9.35
C ILE A 92 -4.67 9.75 8.60
N LEU A 93 -5.01 10.84 7.93
CA LEU A 93 -4.13 11.60 7.06
C LEU A 93 -3.68 12.93 7.67
N GLY A 94 -4.13 13.23 8.89
CA GLY A 94 -3.86 14.48 9.60
C GLY A 94 -4.60 14.55 10.93
N ASN A 95 -4.53 15.72 11.58
CA ASN A 95 -5.00 15.90 12.94
C ASN A 95 -6.43 16.46 13.03
N LYS A 96 -7.07 16.76 11.89
CA LYS A 96 -8.44 17.26 11.89
C LYS A 96 -9.44 16.10 11.80
N PRO A 97 -10.67 16.28 12.29
CA PRO A 97 -11.70 15.24 12.19
C PRO A 97 -11.96 14.76 10.75
N GLU A 98 -11.92 15.67 9.78
CA GLU A 98 -12.12 15.38 8.35
C GLU A 98 -10.97 14.59 7.71
N ASP A 99 -9.80 14.59 8.34
CA ASP A 99 -8.63 13.84 7.88
C ASP A 99 -8.71 12.34 8.28
N LYS A 100 -9.76 11.96 9.02
CA LYS A 100 -10.00 10.60 9.46
C LYS A 100 -11.26 10.04 8.82
N PHE A 101 -11.13 8.91 8.14
CA PHE A 101 -12.25 8.21 7.52
C PHE A 101 -12.06 6.68 7.56
N LYS A 102 -13.17 5.97 7.36
CA LYS A 102 -13.19 4.51 7.38
C LYS A 102 -12.45 3.95 6.16
N SER A 103 -11.66 2.91 6.40
CA SER A 103 -10.89 2.23 5.35
C SER A 103 -11.76 1.19 4.63
N ASP A 104 -11.65 1.12 3.31
CA ASP A 104 -12.27 0.08 2.49
C ASP A 104 -11.36 -1.15 2.33
N LEU A 105 -10.05 -0.96 2.39
CA LEU A 105 -9.04 -2.02 2.23
C LEU A 105 -7.92 -1.86 3.26
N THR A 106 -7.38 -2.97 3.76
CA THR A 106 -6.19 -2.96 4.65
C THR A 106 -5.03 -2.19 4.05
N THR A 107 -4.74 -2.44 2.77
CA THR A 107 -3.77 -1.69 1.98
C THR A 107 -4.50 -1.15 0.76
N PRO A 108 -4.52 0.16 0.52
CA PRO A 108 -5.23 0.77 -0.61
C PRO A 108 -4.77 0.27 -1.98
N GLU A 109 -5.56 0.51 -3.00
CA GLU A 109 -5.09 0.44 -4.38
C GLU A 109 -4.02 1.51 -4.64
N SER A 110 -3.15 1.28 -5.63
CA SER A 110 -1.94 2.10 -5.80
C SER A 110 -2.19 3.60 -5.90
N LEU A 111 -3.18 4.02 -6.69
CA LEU A 111 -3.48 5.45 -6.86
C LEU A 111 -3.97 6.08 -5.56
N ASP A 112 -4.88 5.41 -4.85
CA ASP A 112 -5.40 5.88 -3.56
C ASP A 112 -4.29 5.91 -2.49
N LEU A 113 -3.39 4.91 -2.51
CA LEU A 113 -2.26 4.84 -1.60
C LEU A 113 -1.36 6.08 -1.69
N PHE A 114 -0.91 6.42 -2.91
CA PHE A 114 -0.02 7.57 -3.10
C PHE A 114 -0.77 8.91 -2.98
N HIS A 115 -2.05 8.96 -3.34
CA HIS A 115 -2.91 10.10 -3.05
C HIS A 115 -2.96 10.36 -1.54
N ASP A 116 -3.30 9.35 -0.75
CA ASP A 116 -3.44 9.49 0.70
C ASP A 116 -2.10 9.83 1.38
N MET A 117 -0.97 9.27 0.89
CA MET A 117 0.36 9.68 1.33
C MET A 117 0.63 11.16 1.01
N ARG A 118 0.24 11.66 -0.17
CA ARG A 118 0.41 13.06 -0.55
C ARG A 118 -0.42 13.97 0.36
N VAL A 119 -1.68 13.62 0.59
CA VAL A 119 -2.55 14.37 1.51
C VAL A 119 -1.96 14.39 2.93
N ALA A 120 -1.43 13.26 3.41
CA ALA A 120 -0.79 13.21 4.72
C ALA A 120 0.43 14.15 4.81
N VAL A 121 1.30 14.15 3.80
CA VAL A 121 2.44 15.08 3.75
C VAL A 121 1.97 16.53 3.70
N ASP A 122 0.97 16.86 2.89
CA ASP A 122 0.42 18.21 2.77
C ASP A 122 -0.26 18.68 4.08
N ASN A 123 -0.78 17.75 4.89
CA ASN A 123 -1.28 17.98 6.24
C ASN A 123 -0.15 18.08 7.30
N GLY A 124 1.11 17.98 6.88
CA GLY A 124 2.27 18.12 7.77
C GLY A 124 2.68 16.82 8.48
N MET A 125 2.17 15.67 8.07
CA MET A 125 2.61 14.38 8.63
C MET A 125 4.03 14.08 8.16
N THR A 126 4.86 13.57 9.06
CA THR A 126 6.26 13.20 8.82
C THR A 126 6.50 11.69 8.95
N HIS A 127 5.57 11.00 9.57
CA HIS A 127 5.61 9.56 9.80
C HIS A 127 4.34 8.90 9.29
N LEU A 128 4.46 7.64 8.88
CA LEU A 128 3.33 6.81 8.48
C LEU A 128 3.48 5.43 9.12
N VAL A 129 2.47 5.00 9.83
CA VAL A 129 2.29 3.59 10.21
C VAL A 129 1.28 2.97 9.25
N MET A 130 1.63 1.87 8.60
CA MET A 130 0.72 1.23 7.66
C MET A 130 0.67 -0.30 7.79
N GLU A 131 -0.53 -0.84 7.69
CA GLU A 131 -0.72 -2.28 7.51
C GLU A 131 -0.44 -2.66 6.06
N VAL A 132 0.37 -3.71 5.87
CA VAL A 132 0.67 -4.28 4.55
C VAL A 132 0.16 -5.71 4.50
N SER A 133 -0.87 -5.93 3.69
CA SER A 133 -1.42 -7.26 3.44
C SER A 133 -0.60 -8.02 2.40
N SER A 134 -0.60 -9.35 2.49
CA SER A 134 0.02 -10.20 1.45
C SER A 134 -0.58 -9.97 0.07
N GLN A 135 -1.88 -9.65 0.00
CA GLN A 135 -2.56 -9.30 -1.24
C GLN A 135 -2.04 -8.01 -1.89
N ALA A 136 -1.54 -7.06 -1.10
CA ALA A 136 -0.94 -5.84 -1.64
C ALA A 136 0.32 -6.15 -2.45
N TYR A 137 1.16 -7.08 -1.98
CA TYR A 137 2.30 -7.58 -2.74
C TYR A 137 1.87 -8.41 -3.95
N LYS A 138 0.95 -9.36 -3.76
CA LYS A 138 0.46 -10.21 -4.84
C LYS A 138 -0.13 -9.43 -6.01
N LYS A 139 -0.81 -8.33 -5.71
CA LYS A 139 -1.44 -7.44 -6.70
C LYS A 139 -0.58 -6.23 -7.08
N ASN A 140 0.68 -6.22 -6.71
CA ASN A 140 1.63 -5.12 -6.99
C ASN A 140 1.14 -3.71 -6.59
N ARG A 141 0.21 -3.59 -5.62
CA ARG A 141 -0.34 -2.28 -5.19
C ARG A 141 0.71 -1.36 -4.60
N ILE A 142 1.78 -1.94 -4.06
CA ILE A 142 2.88 -1.28 -3.36
C ILE A 142 4.21 -1.49 -4.08
N TYR A 143 4.17 -1.78 -5.39
CA TYR A 143 5.38 -2.02 -6.17
C TYR A 143 6.29 -0.79 -6.17
N GLY A 144 7.58 -0.98 -5.85
CA GLY A 144 8.55 0.10 -5.74
C GLY A 144 8.57 0.84 -4.40
N LEU A 145 7.59 0.61 -3.50
CA LEU A 145 7.58 1.21 -2.17
C LEU A 145 8.67 0.58 -1.29
N LYS A 146 9.37 1.42 -0.53
CA LYS A 146 10.38 1.04 0.46
C LYS A 146 9.96 1.56 1.82
N TYR A 147 10.38 0.86 2.87
CA TYR A 147 10.02 1.17 4.25
C TYR A 147 11.29 1.42 5.08
N ASP A 148 11.20 2.32 6.04
CA ASP A 148 12.27 2.53 7.01
C ASP A 148 12.30 1.38 8.02
N VAL A 149 11.12 0.91 8.45
CA VAL A 149 10.98 -0.22 9.37
C VAL A 149 9.89 -1.17 8.86
N GLY A 150 10.23 -2.45 8.73
CA GLY A 150 9.30 -3.53 8.47
C GLY A 150 9.09 -4.41 9.70
N ILE A 151 7.85 -4.62 10.09
CA ILE A 151 7.48 -5.46 11.24
C ILE A 151 6.75 -6.70 10.74
N PHE A 152 7.31 -7.88 11.02
CA PHE A 152 6.71 -9.17 10.73
C PHE A 152 6.24 -9.82 12.03
N LEU A 153 4.93 -9.85 12.25
CA LEU A 153 4.35 -10.28 13.51
C LEU A 153 4.24 -11.79 13.66
N ASN A 154 3.69 -12.44 12.65
CA ASN A 154 3.42 -13.88 12.67
C ASN A 154 2.96 -14.36 11.28
N ILE A 155 2.97 -15.67 11.11
CA ILE A 155 2.38 -16.34 9.96
C ILE A 155 1.67 -17.62 10.38
N SER A 156 0.47 -17.81 9.85
CA SER A 156 -0.29 -19.05 9.94
C SER A 156 -1.04 -19.28 8.64
N PRO A 157 -1.49 -20.51 8.35
CA PRO A 157 -2.35 -20.78 7.21
C PRO A 157 -3.63 -19.95 7.29
N ASP A 158 -3.75 -18.95 6.43
CA ASP A 158 -4.90 -18.06 6.33
C ASP A 158 -4.92 -17.46 4.91
N HIS A 159 -6.11 -17.09 4.44
CA HIS A 159 -6.28 -16.55 3.09
C HIS A 159 -5.76 -17.47 1.98
N ILE A 160 -5.93 -18.80 2.14
CA ILE A 160 -5.60 -19.78 1.13
C ILE A 160 -6.88 -20.14 0.37
N GLY A 161 -6.95 -19.80 -0.92
CA GLY A 161 -8.13 -20.02 -1.73
C GLY A 161 -7.97 -19.55 -3.18
N ARG A 162 -8.97 -19.85 -3.99
CA ARG A 162 -8.93 -19.64 -5.44
C ARG A 162 -8.75 -18.15 -5.83
N ASN A 163 -9.25 -17.22 -5.01
CA ASN A 163 -9.19 -15.77 -5.24
C ASN A 163 -8.17 -15.06 -4.33
N GLU A 164 -7.44 -15.83 -3.54
CA GLU A 164 -6.47 -15.36 -2.56
C GLU A 164 -5.08 -15.93 -2.89
N HIS A 165 -4.40 -16.53 -1.92
CA HIS A 165 -3.13 -17.22 -2.16
C HIS A 165 -3.39 -18.67 -2.56
N PRO A 166 -2.80 -19.19 -3.65
CA PRO A 166 -2.99 -20.58 -4.05
C PRO A 166 -2.39 -21.54 -3.04
N THR A 167 -1.35 -21.14 -2.33
CA THR A 167 -0.66 -21.94 -1.31
C THR A 167 -0.20 -21.09 -0.12
N PHE A 168 0.10 -21.75 0.98
CA PHE A 168 0.74 -21.11 2.14
C PHE A 168 2.10 -20.49 1.77
N ALA A 169 2.90 -21.17 0.96
CA ALA A 169 4.20 -20.68 0.49
C ALA A 169 4.07 -19.37 -0.30
N ASP A 170 3.05 -19.22 -1.12
CA ASP A 170 2.77 -17.98 -1.84
C ASP A 170 2.41 -16.83 -0.87
N SER A 171 1.60 -17.12 0.15
CA SER A 171 1.26 -16.16 1.20
C SER A 171 2.48 -15.74 2.04
N LEU A 172 3.32 -16.70 2.41
CA LEU A 172 4.57 -16.45 3.11
C LEU A 172 5.50 -15.58 2.27
N HIS A 173 5.78 -16.00 1.02
CA HIS A 173 6.64 -15.25 0.11
C HIS A 173 6.18 -13.80 -0.06
N CYS A 174 4.88 -13.55 -0.21
CA CYS A 174 4.36 -12.20 -0.31
C CYS A 174 4.61 -11.37 0.96
N LYS A 175 4.49 -11.96 2.16
CA LYS A 175 4.76 -11.25 3.40
C LYS A 175 6.26 -11.02 3.65
N GLU A 176 7.12 -11.95 3.23
CA GLU A 176 8.58 -11.80 3.29
C GLU A 176 9.09 -10.63 2.45
N GLN A 177 8.37 -10.26 1.38
CA GLN A 177 8.72 -9.10 0.56
C GLN A 177 8.74 -7.79 1.37
N LEU A 178 7.96 -7.70 2.46
CA LEU A 178 8.04 -6.55 3.37
C LEU A 178 9.44 -6.41 3.96
N LEU A 179 10.04 -7.50 4.43
CA LEU A 179 11.38 -7.49 5.00
C LEU A 179 12.43 -7.10 3.97
N VAL A 180 12.33 -7.65 2.75
CA VAL A 180 13.25 -7.33 1.62
C VAL A 180 13.18 -5.84 1.23
N ASN A 181 12.00 -5.23 1.41
CA ASN A 181 11.77 -3.83 1.07
C ASN A 181 11.94 -2.86 2.25
N SER A 182 12.43 -3.33 3.40
CA SER A 182 12.62 -2.54 4.62
C SER A 182 14.10 -2.33 4.94
N ALA A 183 14.45 -1.10 5.34
CA ALA A 183 15.80 -0.77 5.78
C ALA A 183 16.16 -1.42 7.13
N LYS A 184 15.17 -1.52 8.03
CA LYS A 184 15.26 -2.22 9.31
C LYS A 184 14.11 -3.19 9.47
N CYS A 185 14.36 -4.37 10.03
CA CYS A 185 13.37 -5.42 10.23
C CYS A 185 13.21 -5.77 11.69
N LEU A 186 11.96 -5.87 12.14
CA LEU A 186 11.56 -6.45 13.41
C LEU A 186 10.76 -7.72 13.14
N ILE A 187 11.24 -8.84 13.65
CA ILE A 187 10.61 -10.15 13.46
C ILE A 187 10.29 -10.71 14.83
N ASN A 188 9.06 -11.17 15.02
CA ASN A 188 8.67 -11.85 16.24
C ASN A 188 9.46 -13.18 16.37
N ALA A 189 10.24 -13.30 17.42
CA ALA A 189 11.11 -14.46 17.67
C ALA A 189 10.33 -15.78 17.86
N GLU A 190 9.04 -15.71 18.21
CA GLU A 190 8.17 -16.88 18.35
C GLU A 190 7.59 -17.37 17.01
N THR A 191 7.94 -16.74 15.92
CA THR A 191 7.47 -17.16 14.59
C THR A 191 8.24 -18.37 14.11
N GLU A 192 7.63 -19.54 14.11
CA GLU A 192 8.25 -20.87 13.81
C GLU A 192 8.82 -21.01 12.38
N LYS A 193 8.71 -20.02 11.53
CA LYS A 193 9.08 -20.09 10.10
C LYS A 193 10.36 -19.31 9.74
N PHE A 194 11.00 -18.68 10.71
CA PHE A 194 12.27 -17.95 10.53
C PHE A 194 13.37 -18.51 11.44
#